data_dd6a03bd7fd72503d45fd6a45b16ab0b
#
_entry.id   dd6a03bd7fd72503d45fd6a45b16ab0b
#
_cell.length_a   1.000
_cell.length_b   1.000
_cell.length_c   1.000
_cell.angle_alpha   90.00
_cell.angle_beta   90.00
_cell.angle_gamma   90.00
#
_symmetry.space_group_name_H-M   'P 1'
#
loop_
_entity.id
_entity.type
_entity.pdbx_description
1 polymer ?
#
loop_
_entity_poly.entity_id
_entity_poly.type
_entity_poly.pdbx_seq_one_letter_code
_entity_poly.pdbx_strand_id
1 'polypeptide(L)'
;MKYSKYLNISILICSSLVNWACDNRVPDDSQSSTNSTIEVTEIQAIADEGGERVGEVVSGYSSMRIVATLKNESGQAFKDQTISFSHNGHISNSFSNGVNVITDENGQVVNVFQPNSSEMKVDATTTPVFEGLVVTLTYGTSPAAKVEFNVYQEKNDVWPYTINVSSDVDNIKLDNGVTTAQITAQLFNKTNTPLHNVILLFNSNKGYIESEGTTDSTGSVTMTFTDNGDQEDIGLANIVCSFEHPAFSATVSDSTQVTIGTDNGLALQIFPVTYDETGSTVVVGEDISGAVSYTRLIATVTDTSGNMISGIPITFTATSSNVSVGSITYSNVLSNTNGQVVAEFDDGGNVYKDNPGTPNYEGVTIFAKFGDMTTDPENFNVYAADDVWPYNLFATTDTDVISLDGGETTAWIVSRLLNKLGNPVNNAQINYT
;
A
#
# COMPACT_ATOMS: atom_id res chain seq x y z
N MET A 1 7.10 42.49 12.03
CA MET A 1 7.06 43.46 10.91
C MET A 1 6.36 42.78 9.73
N LYS A 2 5.17 43.28 9.41
CA LYS A 2 4.34 42.77 8.29
C LYS A 2 4.86 43.34 6.97
N TYR A 3 5.02 42.54 5.95
CA TYR A 3 5.01 43.00 4.56
C TYR A 3 4.02 42.16 3.74
N SER A 4 2.90 42.81 3.43
CA SER A 4 1.91 42.45 2.42
C SER A 4 2.44 42.86 1.04
N LYS A 5 2.44 41.99 0.04
CA LYS A 5 2.63 42.32 -1.37
C LYS A 5 1.31 42.15 -2.11
N TYR A 6 0.71 43.26 -2.47
CA TYR A 6 -0.42 43.34 -3.39
C TYR A 6 0.09 43.14 -4.84
N LEU A 7 -0.54 42.22 -5.55
CA LEU A 7 -0.37 42.06 -7.00
C LEU A 7 -1.44 42.89 -7.71
N ASN A 8 -1.04 43.96 -8.38
CA ASN A 8 -1.90 44.77 -9.24
C ASN A 8 -2.06 44.09 -10.60
N ILE A 9 -3.31 43.70 -10.94
CA ILE A 9 -3.69 43.31 -12.29
C ILE A 9 -4.31 44.54 -12.97
N SER A 10 -3.60 45.07 -13.96
CA SER A 10 -4.10 46.12 -14.84
C SER A 10 -5.01 45.53 -15.91
N ILE A 11 -6.30 45.84 -15.83
CA ILE A 11 -7.26 45.51 -16.91
C ILE A 11 -7.20 46.64 -17.95
N LEU A 12 -6.77 46.30 -19.15
CA LEU A 12 -6.78 47.20 -20.30
C LEU A 12 -8.20 47.15 -20.94
N ILE A 13 -8.99 48.19 -20.71
CA ILE A 13 -10.29 48.35 -21.34
C ILE A 13 -10.05 49.00 -22.71
N CYS A 14 -10.23 48.24 -23.77
CA CYS A 14 -10.26 48.76 -25.16
C CYS A 14 -11.71 49.11 -25.50
N SER A 15 -12.05 50.40 -25.44
CA SER A 15 -13.37 50.93 -25.87
C SER A 15 -13.35 51.08 -27.40
N SER A 16 -14.06 50.21 -28.11
CA SER A 16 -14.47 50.45 -29.50
C SER A 16 -15.95 50.75 -29.54
N LEU A 17 -16.26 52.00 -29.87
CA LEU A 17 -17.58 52.48 -30.24
C LEU A 17 -17.99 51.79 -31.56
N VAL A 18 -19.04 50.96 -31.51
CA VAL A 18 -19.72 50.44 -32.69
C VAL A 18 -21.13 51.00 -32.74
N ASN A 19 -21.41 51.65 -33.83
CA ASN A 19 -22.70 52.26 -34.21
C ASN A 19 -23.88 51.25 -34.08
N TRP A 20 -24.89 51.64 -33.33
CA TRP A 20 -26.19 50.98 -33.35
C TRP A 20 -26.92 51.36 -34.64
N ALA A 21 -26.97 50.44 -35.60
CA ALA A 21 -28.01 50.39 -36.60
C ALA A 21 -29.10 49.42 -36.07
N CYS A 22 -30.29 49.93 -35.76
CA CYS A 22 -31.47 49.11 -35.51
C CYS A 22 -31.83 48.37 -36.81
N ASP A 23 -31.44 47.13 -36.94
CA ASP A 23 -31.96 46.20 -37.93
C ASP A 23 -33.05 45.35 -37.23
N ASN A 24 -34.32 45.70 -37.53
CA ASN A 24 -35.50 44.94 -37.11
C ASN A 24 -35.60 43.66 -37.96
N ARG A 25 -34.65 42.75 -37.80
CA ARG A 25 -34.81 41.36 -38.24
C ARG A 25 -35.34 40.54 -37.09
N VAL A 26 -36.55 40.05 -37.25
CA VAL A 26 -37.05 38.89 -36.50
C VAL A 26 -35.98 37.81 -36.59
N PRO A 27 -35.51 37.23 -35.50
CA PRO A 27 -34.62 36.09 -35.59
C PRO A 27 -35.31 35.01 -36.42
N ASP A 28 -34.73 34.68 -37.57
CA ASP A 28 -35.15 33.53 -38.36
C ASP A 28 -34.80 32.27 -37.54
N ASP A 29 -35.78 31.73 -36.88
CA ASP A 29 -35.70 30.54 -36.02
C ASP A 29 -35.56 29.25 -36.82
N SER A 30 -35.27 29.37 -38.13
CA SER A 30 -34.96 28.21 -39.00
C SER A 30 -33.47 27.97 -39.11
N GLN A 31 -32.75 27.84 -38.00
CA GLN A 31 -31.42 27.23 -38.03
C GLN A 31 -31.58 25.72 -38.31
N SER A 32 -31.26 25.36 -39.54
CA SER A 32 -31.18 23.99 -40.02
C SER A 32 -30.42 23.08 -39.05
N SER A 33 -31.10 22.08 -38.52
CA SER A 33 -30.61 21.08 -37.56
C SER A 33 -29.58 20.07 -38.15
N THR A 34 -28.90 20.40 -39.25
CA THR A 34 -28.22 19.40 -40.07
C THR A 34 -26.84 19.00 -39.58
N ASN A 35 -26.21 19.72 -38.63
CA ASN A 35 -24.85 19.39 -38.17
C ASN A 35 -24.62 19.66 -36.69
N SER A 36 -25.55 19.28 -35.85
CA SER A 36 -25.40 19.33 -34.40
C SER A 36 -24.88 17.98 -33.87
N THR A 37 -24.14 17.99 -32.77
CA THR A 37 -23.61 16.78 -32.13
C THR A 37 -24.14 16.66 -30.71
N ILE A 38 -24.50 15.45 -30.32
CA ILE A 38 -24.77 15.07 -28.94
C ILE A 38 -23.52 14.41 -28.39
N GLU A 39 -22.92 14.98 -27.37
CA GLU A 39 -21.79 14.43 -26.63
C GLU A 39 -22.27 13.95 -25.27
N VAL A 40 -22.15 12.64 -25.00
CA VAL A 40 -22.40 12.09 -23.67
C VAL A 40 -21.17 12.40 -22.81
N THR A 41 -21.36 13.20 -21.77
CA THR A 41 -20.28 13.70 -20.92
C THR A 41 -20.16 12.94 -19.60
N GLU A 42 -21.24 12.24 -19.18
CA GLU A 42 -21.20 11.42 -17.97
C GLU A 42 -22.15 10.23 -18.11
N ILE A 43 -21.70 9.08 -17.67
CA ILE A 43 -22.47 7.84 -17.50
C ILE A 43 -22.12 7.28 -16.13
N GLN A 44 -23.10 7.26 -15.21
CA GLN A 44 -22.81 6.89 -13.83
C GLN A 44 -23.94 6.06 -13.24
N ALA A 45 -23.62 4.83 -12.76
CA ALA A 45 -24.52 4.08 -11.90
C ALA A 45 -24.58 4.72 -10.52
N ILE A 46 -25.79 5.04 -10.06
CA ILE A 46 -26.03 5.74 -8.78
C ILE A 46 -27.02 4.95 -7.92
N ALA A 47 -26.81 4.94 -6.60
CA ALA A 47 -27.69 4.27 -5.65
C ALA A 47 -29.01 5.05 -5.40
N ASP A 48 -28.96 6.37 -5.45
CA ASP A 48 -30.06 7.26 -5.15
C ASP A 48 -30.03 8.53 -6.04
N GLU A 49 -31.00 9.40 -5.85
CA GLU A 49 -31.07 10.69 -6.55
C GLU A 49 -29.92 11.65 -6.15
N GLY A 50 -29.29 11.44 -4.99
CA GLY A 50 -28.13 12.20 -4.52
C GLY A 50 -26.85 11.90 -5.28
N GLY A 51 -26.84 10.83 -6.07
CA GLY A 51 -25.76 10.50 -6.99
C GLY A 51 -24.62 9.68 -6.38
N GLU A 52 -24.89 8.94 -5.29
CA GLU A 52 -23.89 8.00 -4.75
C GLU A 52 -23.53 6.91 -5.76
N ARG A 53 -22.23 6.82 -6.09
CA ARG A 53 -21.69 5.99 -7.17
C ARG A 53 -21.56 4.54 -6.73
N VAL A 54 -22.11 3.60 -7.50
CA VAL A 54 -22.13 2.18 -7.14
C VAL A 54 -21.53 1.25 -8.20
N GLY A 55 -21.21 1.76 -9.38
CA GLY A 55 -20.55 0.99 -10.46
C GLY A 55 -21.47 0.15 -11.32
N GLU A 56 -22.63 -0.28 -10.82
CA GLU A 56 -23.55 -1.19 -11.51
C GLU A 56 -25.01 -0.78 -11.33
N VAL A 57 -25.81 -1.09 -12.34
CA VAL A 57 -27.26 -0.89 -12.28
C VAL A 57 -27.93 -2.18 -11.87
N VAL A 58 -28.55 -2.19 -10.69
CA VAL A 58 -29.28 -3.33 -10.12
C VAL A 58 -30.71 -2.91 -9.84
N SER A 59 -31.68 -3.63 -10.37
CA SER A 59 -33.10 -3.31 -10.23
C SER A 59 -33.51 -3.19 -8.77
N GLY A 60 -34.18 -2.08 -8.44
CA GLY A 60 -34.60 -1.76 -7.09
C GLY A 60 -33.50 -1.24 -6.14
N TYR A 61 -32.25 -1.11 -6.60
CA TYR A 61 -31.13 -0.67 -5.78
C TYR A 61 -30.35 0.49 -6.40
N SER A 62 -30.20 0.52 -7.73
CA SER A 62 -29.44 1.55 -8.41
C SER A 62 -30.03 1.90 -9.77
N SER A 63 -29.63 3.04 -10.30
CA SER A 63 -30.09 3.65 -11.54
C SER A 63 -28.90 4.12 -12.37
N MET A 64 -29.10 4.42 -13.67
CA MET A 64 -28.07 4.99 -14.51
C MET A 64 -28.33 6.48 -14.75
N ARG A 65 -27.46 7.35 -14.24
CA ARG A 65 -27.45 8.77 -14.53
C ARG A 65 -26.70 9.02 -15.83
N ILE A 66 -27.31 9.74 -16.75
CA ILE A 66 -26.78 10.07 -18.07
C ILE A 66 -26.80 11.59 -18.21
N VAL A 67 -25.63 12.16 -18.50
CA VAL A 67 -25.48 13.59 -18.80
C VAL A 67 -24.97 13.73 -20.23
N ALA A 68 -25.62 14.52 -21.01
CA ALA A 68 -25.23 14.81 -22.40
C ALA A 68 -25.31 16.31 -22.72
N THR A 69 -24.44 16.76 -23.62
CA THR A 69 -24.40 18.15 -24.10
C THR A 69 -24.66 18.18 -25.59
N LEU A 70 -25.60 19.00 -26.00
CA LEU A 70 -25.86 19.30 -27.41
C LEU A 70 -25.07 20.53 -27.84
N LYS A 71 -24.27 20.37 -28.91
CA LYS A 71 -23.43 21.42 -29.50
C LYS A 71 -23.77 21.61 -30.96
N ASN A 72 -23.69 22.86 -31.43
CA ASN A 72 -23.77 23.16 -32.87
C ASN A 72 -22.41 22.86 -33.54
N GLU A 73 -22.31 23.04 -34.88
CA GLU A 73 -21.10 22.86 -35.66
C GLU A 73 -19.91 23.67 -35.18
N SER A 74 -20.13 24.79 -34.55
CA SER A 74 -19.08 25.66 -34.01
C SER A 74 -18.66 25.25 -32.60
N GLY A 75 -19.19 24.15 -32.05
CA GLY A 75 -18.94 23.68 -30.70
C GLY A 75 -19.63 24.47 -29.61
N GLN A 76 -20.55 25.37 -29.94
CA GLN A 76 -21.29 26.14 -28.97
C GLN A 76 -22.48 25.35 -28.45
N ALA A 77 -22.81 25.54 -27.18
CA ALA A 77 -23.95 24.91 -26.51
C ALA A 77 -25.28 25.33 -27.13
N PHE A 78 -26.18 24.38 -27.33
CA PHE A 78 -27.50 24.58 -27.88
C PHE A 78 -28.55 24.47 -26.77
N LYS A 79 -28.96 25.61 -26.23
CA LYS A 79 -29.99 25.66 -25.18
C LYS A 79 -31.41 25.56 -25.74
N ASP A 80 -32.38 25.27 -24.87
CA ASP A 80 -33.80 25.20 -25.14
C ASP A 80 -34.18 24.20 -26.26
N GLN A 81 -33.36 23.19 -26.48
CA GLN A 81 -33.56 22.13 -27.47
C GLN A 81 -34.04 20.84 -26.81
N THR A 82 -34.90 20.10 -27.49
CA THR A 82 -35.44 18.84 -26.98
C THR A 82 -34.57 17.67 -27.46
N ILE A 83 -33.94 16.96 -26.54
CA ILE A 83 -33.28 15.67 -26.78
C ILE A 83 -34.25 14.55 -26.41
N SER A 84 -34.44 13.59 -27.33
CA SER A 84 -35.28 12.43 -27.09
C SER A 84 -34.44 11.22 -26.67
N PHE A 85 -34.85 10.57 -25.57
CA PHE A 85 -34.25 9.35 -25.04
C PHE A 85 -35.11 8.15 -25.40
N SER A 86 -34.51 7.10 -25.87
CA SER A 86 -35.14 5.81 -26.12
C SER A 86 -34.21 4.68 -25.67
N HIS A 87 -34.70 3.46 -25.51
CA HIS A 87 -33.90 2.31 -25.17
C HIS A 87 -34.41 1.04 -25.87
N ASN A 88 -33.54 0.03 -26.00
CA ASN A 88 -33.86 -1.26 -26.62
C ASN A 88 -34.55 -2.26 -25.67
N GLY A 89 -34.72 -1.94 -24.39
CA GLY A 89 -35.34 -2.81 -23.40
C GLY A 89 -36.86 -2.83 -23.49
N HIS A 90 -37.46 -3.92 -23.00
CA HIS A 90 -38.95 -4.09 -22.97
C HIS A 90 -39.64 -3.35 -21.82
N ILE A 91 -38.95 -2.41 -21.17
CA ILE A 91 -39.36 -1.71 -19.97
C ILE A 91 -40.04 -0.39 -20.39
N SER A 92 -41.29 -0.18 -19.98
CA SER A 92 -41.99 1.08 -20.18
C SER A 92 -41.72 2.05 -19.01
N ASN A 93 -41.46 3.32 -19.31
CA ASN A 93 -41.30 4.44 -18.36
C ASN A 93 -40.12 4.36 -17.43
N SER A 94 -38.91 4.31 -18.00
CA SER A 94 -37.68 4.11 -17.24
C SER A 94 -36.87 5.37 -17.02
N PHE A 95 -37.30 6.52 -17.48
CA PHE A 95 -36.56 7.80 -17.35
C PHE A 95 -37.24 8.75 -16.38
N SER A 96 -36.50 9.22 -15.37
CA SER A 96 -37.02 10.12 -14.32
C SER A 96 -37.55 11.45 -14.87
N ASN A 97 -36.90 12.01 -15.90
CA ASN A 97 -37.29 13.28 -16.53
C ASN A 97 -38.09 13.07 -17.83
N GLY A 98 -38.63 11.84 -18.05
CA GLY A 98 -39.36 11.48 -19.25
C GLY A 98 -38.45 11.20 -20.46
N VAL A 99 -39.08 10.91 -21.59
CA VAL A 99 -38.34 10.58 -22.83
C VAL A 99 -37.88 11.79 -23.62
N ASN A 100 -38.38 12.98 -23.31
CA ASN A 100 -38.00 14.22 -23.98
C ASN A 100 -37.53 15.22 -22.92
N VAL A 101 -36.25 15.61 -22.97
CA VAL A 101 -35.63 16.52 -22.00
C VAL A 101 -35.09 17.74 -22.74
N ILE A 102 -35.35 18.92 -22.19
CA ILE A 102 -34.92 20.19 -22.78
C ILE A 102 -33.53 20.55 -22.26
N THR A 103 -32.63 20.96 -23.16
CA THR A 103 -31.28 21.42 -22.80
C THR A 103 -31.33 22.73 -22.01
N ASP A 104 -30.47 22.80 -20.99
CA ASP A 104 -30.25 24.00 -20.17
C ASP A 104 -29.43 25.08 -20.91
N GLU A 105 -29.04 26.14 -20.19
CA GLU A 105 -28.25 27.26 -20.74
C GLU A 105 -26.85 26.82 -21.23
N ASN A 106 -26.35 25.68 -20.75
CA ASN A 106 -25.09 25.09 -21.16
C ASN A 106 -25.26 24.03 -22.25
N GLY A 107 -26.47 23.90 -22.82
CA GLY A 107 -26.82 22.88 -23.80
C GLY A 107 -26.88 21.46 -23.21
N GLN A 108 -26.95 21.35 -21.87
CA GLN A 108 -26.86 20.09 -21.16
C GLN A 108 -28.22 19.51 -20.81
N VAL A 109 -28.35 18.21 -20.89
CA VAL A 109 -29.47 17.43 -20.36
C VAL A 109 -28.96 16.40 -19.36
N VAL A 110 -29.78 16.20 -18.33
CA VAL A 110 -29.58 15.14 -17.33
C VAL A 110 -30.81 14.26 -17.30
N ASN A 111 -30.64 12.97 -17.40
CA ASN A 111 -31.72 12.00 -17.23
C ASN A 111 -31.22 10.80 -16.42
N VAL A 112 -32.13 10.16 -15.71
CA VAL A 112 -31.85 8.97 -14.90
C VAL A 112 -32.73 7.83 -15.42
N PHE A 113 -32.05 6.78 -15.91
CA PHE A 113 -32.72 5.52 -16.26
C PHE A 113 -32.92 4.69 -14.99
N GLN A 114 -34.18 4.36 -14.71
CA GLN A 114 -34.58 3.52 -13.57
C GLN A 114 -34.98 2.14 -14.06
N PRO A 115 -34.24 1.06 -13.74
CA PRO A 115 -34.59 -0.27 -14.19
C PRO A 115 -35.81 -0.80 -13.46
N ASN A 116 -36.67 -1.50 -14.19
CA ASN A 116 -37.86 -2.14 -13.65
C ASN A 116 -37.84 -3.64 -13.89
N SER A 117 -37.27 -4.39 -12.98
CA SER A 117 -37.30 -5.86 -12.80
C SER A 117 -36.86 -6.75 -13.97
N SER A 118 -36.33 -6.24 -15.06
CA SER A 118 -35.83 -7.06 -16.19
C SER A 118 -34.31 -7.04 -16.21
N GLU A 119 -33.70 -8.21 -16.19
CA GLU A 119 -32.27 -8.37 -16.42
C GLU A 119 -31.93 -8.12 -17.90
N MET A 120 -30.94 -7.26 -18.15
CA MET A 120 -30.34 -7.03 -19.46
C MET A 120 -28.82 -6.93 -19.27
N LYS A 121 -28.11 -8.02 -19.49
CA LYS A 121 -26.65 -8.08 -19.36
C LYS A 121 -26.02 -8.76 -20.59
N VAL A 122 -24.76 -8.42 -20.84
CA VAL A 122 -23.97 -9.07 -21.86
C VAL A 122 -23.70 -10.52 -21.46
N ASP A 123 -24.08 -11.47 -22.29
CA ASP A 123 -23.57 -12.82 -22.20
C ASP A 123 -22.26 -12.93 -23.00
N ALA A 124 -21.15 -12.81 -22.30
CA ALA A 124 -19.82 -12.83 -22.89
C ALA A 124 -19.47 -14.19 -23.59
N THR A 125 -20.31 -15.21 -23.43
CA THR A 125 -20.01 -16.57 -23.94
C THR A 125 -20.61 -16.88 -25.30
N THR A 126 -21.60 -16.13 -25.78
CA THR A 126 -22.41 -16.55 -26.91
C THR A 126 -22.59 -15.58 -28.07
N THR A 127 -22.40 -14.26 -27.91
CA THR A 127 -22.68 -13.33 -29.00
C THR A 127 -21.65 -12.20 -29.18
N PRO A 128 -21.34 -11.81 -30.44
CA PRO A 128 -20.49 -10.65 -30.74
C PRO A 128 -21.26 -9.32 -30.62
N VAL A 129 -22.56 -9.33 -30.30
CA VAL A 129 -23.42 -8.16 -30.21
C VAL A 129 -23.69 -7.86 -28.74
N PHE A 130 -23.61 -6.57 -28.35
CA PHE A 130 -23.94 -6.14 -27.00
C PHE A 130 -25.41 -6.44 -26.67
N GLU A 131 -25.65 -7.30 -25.71
CA GLU A 131 -26.99 -7.75 -25.26
C GLU A 131 -27.54 -6.95 -24.06
N GLY A 132 -26.74 -6.08 -23.48
CA GLY A 132 -27.13 -5.20 -22.40
C GLY A 132 -28.09 -4.10 -22.85
N LEU A 133 -28.40 -3.19 -21.96
CA LEU A 133 -29.27 -2.05 -22.27
C LEU A 133 -28.51 -1.02 -23.10
N VAL A 134 -29.13 -0.61 -24.21
CA VAL A 134 -28.65 0.51 -25.05
C VAL A 134 -29.63 1.66 -24.93
N VAL A 135 -29.22 2.79 -24.36
CA VAL A 135 -29.94 4.04 -24.36
C VAL A 135 -29.47 4.87 -25.56
N THR A 136 -30.41 5.34 -26.37
CA THR A 136 -30.17 6.15 -27.56
C THR A 136 -30.72 7.56 -27.36
N LEU A 137 -29.86 8.57 -27.56
CA LEU A 137 -30.20 10.00 -27.51
C LEU A 137 -30.27 10.53 -28.94
N THR A 138 -31.34 11.24 -29.27
CA THR A 138 -31.57 11.80 -30.63
C THR A 138 -31.96 13.27 -30.56
N TYR A 139 -31.51 14.03 -31.55
CA TYR A 139 -31.93 15.42 -31.79
C TYR A 139 -32.08 15.66 -33.29
N GLY A 140 -33.29 15.94 -33.75
CA GLY A 140 -33.58 16.17 -35.16
C GLY A 140 -33.04 15.07 -36.07
N THR A 141 -32.24 15.46 -37.07
CA THR A 141 -31.55 14.55 -38.00
C THR A 141 -30.07 14.33 -37.65
N SER A 142 -29.61 14.84 -36.50
CA SER A 142 -28.22 14.64 -36.03
C SER A 142 -27.91 13.18 -35.76
N PRO A 143 -26.65 12.75 -35.86
CA PRO A 143 -26.26 11.42 -35.47
C PRO A 143 -26.65 11.13 -34.01
N ALA A 144 -27.24 9.97 -33.77
CA ALA A 144 -27.66 9.55 -32.43
C ALA A 144 -26.42 9.22 -31.56
N ALA A 145 -26.43 9.67 -30.31
CA ALA A 145 -25.51 9.18 -29.28
C ALA A 145 -26.06 7.92 -28.59
N LYS A 146 -25.20 7.03 -28.18
CA LYS A 146 -25.59 5.77 -27.51
C LYS A 146 -24.82 5.60 -26.21
N VAL A 147 -25.50 5.02 -25.22
CA VAL A 147 -24.97 4.62 -23.93
C VAL A 147 -25.29 3.14 -23.73
N GLU A 148 -24.30 2.35 -23.41
CA GLU A 148 -24.40 0.90 -23.25
C GLU A 148 -24.02 0.50 -21.83
N PHE A 149 -24.86 -0.28 -21.13
CA PHE A 149 -24.60 -0.77 -19.78
C PHE A 149 -25.43 -2.01 -19.46
N ASN A 150 -24.97 -2.78 -18.45
CA ASN A 150 -25.70 -3.92 -17.94
C ASN A 150 -26.71 -3.51 -16.89
N VAL A 151 -27.85 -4.19 -16.86
CA VAL A 151 -28.87 -4.11 -15.82
C VAL A 151 -29.03 -5.50 -15.18
N TYR A 152 -28.75 -5.60 -13.90
CA TYR A 152 -28.89 -6.81 -13.12
C TYR A 152 -30.24 -6.86 -12.42
N GLN A 153 -30.83 -8.05 -12.29
CA GLN A 153 -32.16 -8.21 -11.71
C GLN A 153 -32.12 -8.20 -10.18
N GLU A 154 -31.13 -8.85 -9.59
CA GLU A 154 -31.04 -9.02 -8.14
C GLU A 154 -29.66 -8.65 -7.59
N LYS A 155 -29.64 -8.24 -6.30
CA LYS A 155 -28.39 -8.01 -5.57
C LYS A 155 -27.41 -9.19 -5.69
N ASN A 156 -27.92 -10.41 -5.58
CA ASN A 156 -27.09 -11.62 -5.59
C ASN A 156 -26.45 -11.92 -6.96
N ASP A 157 -26.83 -11.21 -8.02
CA ASP A 157 -26.17 -11.33 -9.34
C ASP A 157 -24.77 -10.70 -9.32
N VAL A 158 -24.59 -9.67 -8.52
CA VAL A 158 -23.36 -8.87 -8.42
C VAL A 158 -22.61 -9.07 -7.11
N TRP A 159 -23.31 -9.34 -6.01
CA TRP A 159 -22.74 -9.57 -4.68
C TRP A 159 -22.32 -11.06 -4.49
N PRO A 160 -21.20 -11.36 -3.79
CA PRO A 160 -20.30 -10.42 -3.10
C PRO A 160 -19.32 -9.75 -4.05
N TYR A 161 -18.92 -8.52 -3.67
CA TYR A 161 -17.80 -7.82 -4.28
C TYR A 161 -16.48 -8.31 -3.71
N THR A 162 -15.39 -8.07 -4.44
CA THR A 162 -14.02 -8.38 -4.03
C THR A 162 -13.14 -7.17 -4.27
N ILE A 163 -12.37 -6.78 -3.25
CA ILE A 163 -11.29 -5.80 -3.36
C ILE A 163 -9.96 -6.56 -3.29
N ASN A 164 -9.01 -6.17 -4.11
CA ASN A 164 -7.62 -6.59 -4.02
C ASN A 164 -6.76 -5.34 -3.86
N VAL A 165 -5.95 -5.30 -2.80
CA VAL A 165 -5.05 -4.18 -2.50
C VAL A 165 -3.60 -4.63 -2.57
N SER A 166 -2.76 -3.85 -3.24
CA SER A 166 -1.33 -4.12 -3.35
C SER A 166 -0.53 -2.82 -3.27
N SER A 167 0.72 -2.94 -2.88
CA SER A 167 1.72 -1.88 -2.95
C SER A 167 2.79 -2.23 -3.98
N ASP A 168 3.34 -1.26 -4.67
CA ASP A 168 4.46 -1.43 -5.61
C ASP A 168 5.81 -1.60 -4.89
N VAL A 169 5.89 -1.16 -3.63
CA VAL A 169 7.07 -1.32 -2.77
C VAL A 169 6.65 -1.72 -1.35
N ASP A 170 7.50 -2.48 -0.68
CA ASP A 170 7.27 -2.90 0.71
C ASP A 170 7.74 -1.83 1.73
N ASN A 171 8.54 -0.85 1.29
CA ASN A 171 9.17 0.13 2.16
C ASN A 171 9.24 1.51 1.53
N ILE A 172 9.09 2.53 2.35
CA ILE A 172 9.44 3.93 2.06
C ILE A 172 10.30 4.48 3.19
N LYS A 173 11.01 5.58 2.91
CA LYS A 173 11.83 6.26 3.92
C LYS A 173 11.01 7.30 4.67
N LEU A 174 11.42 7.60 5.91
CA LEU A 174 10.95 8.79 6.62
C LEU A 174 11.77 9.99 6.11
N ASP A 175 11.32 10.60 5.02
CA ASP A 175 12.04 11.67 4.32
C ASP A 175 11.12 12.83 3.91
N ASN A 176 10.00 12.96 4.61
CA ASN A 176 8.99 13.98 4.39
C ASN A 176 8.33 13.89 3.00
N GLY A 177 8.00 12.66 2.60
CA GLY A 177 7.25 12.36 1.39
C GLY A 177 8.06 12.37 0.09
N VAL A 178 9.40 12.34 0.17
CA VAL A 178 10.25 12.23 -1.02
C VAL A 178 10.16 10.80 -1.61
N THR A 179 10.25 9.78 -0.76
CA THR A 179 9.97 8.40 -1.16
C THR A 179 8.49 8.08 -0.94
N THR A 180 7.88 7.39 -1.89
CA THR A 180 6.45 7.09 -1.88
C THR A 180 6.19 5.64 -2.28
N ALA A 181 5.04 5.11 -1.86
CA ALA A 181 4.50 3.85 -2.34
C ALA A 181 3.23 4.11 -3.18
N GLN A 182 3.05 3.36 -4.26
CA GLN A 182 1.83 3.39 -5.04
C GLN A 182 0.93 2.24 -4.59
N ILE A 183 -0.19 2.61 -3.96
CA ILE A 183 -1.19 1.66 -3.48
C ILE A 183 -2.25 1.50 -4.54
N THR A 184 -2.34 0.31 -5.12
CA THR A 184 -3.34 -0.01 -6.12
C THR A 184 -4.43 -0.88 -5.51
N ALA A 185 -5.68 -0.42 -5.61
CA ALA A 185 -6.86 -1.19 -5.26
C ALA A 185 -7.69 -1.49 -6.50
N GLN A 186 -8.22 -2.72 -6.58
CA GLN A 186 -9.10 -3.17 -7.67
C GLN A 186 -10.39 -3.71 -7.10
N LEU A 187 -11.53 -3.26 -7.64
CA LEU A 187 -12.85 -3.67 -7.23
C LEU A 187 -13.54 -4.49 -8.34
N PHE A 188 -14.05 -5.64 -7.97
CA PHE A 188 -14.76 -6.56 -8.86
C PHE A 188 -16.10 -6.98 -8.25
N ASN A 189 -17.07 -7.27 -9.12
CA ASN A 189 -18.29 -7.95 -8.71
C ASN A 189 -18.08 -9.48 -8.63
N LYS A 190 -19.12 -10.20 -8.22
CA LYS A 190 -19.17 -11.67 -8.10
C LYS A 190 -18.74 -12.42 -9.39
N THR A 191 -18.94 -11.82 -10.56
CA THR A 191 -18.59 -12.42 -11.85
C THR A 191 -17.22 -11.98 -12.37
N ASN A 192 -16.39 -11.37 -11.51
CA ASN A 192 -15.10 -10.78 -11.83
C ASN A 192 -15.17 -9.65 -12.87
N THR A 193 -16.30 -8.97 -12.98
CA THR A 193 -16.42 -7.77 -13.79
C THR A 193 -15.87 -6.58 -12.99
N PRO A 194 -14.91 -5.81 -13.54
CA PRO A 194 -14.38 -4.64 -12.84
C PRO A 194 -15.44 -3.54 -12.73
N LEU A 195 -15.50 -2.88 -11.58
CA LEU A 195 -16.40 -1.77 -11.33
C LEU A 195 -15.68 -0.44 -11.54
N HIS A 196 -16.09 0.32 -12.53
CA HIS A 196 -15.52 1.64 -12.84
C HIS A 196 -16.38 2.79 -12.30
N ASN A 197 -15.76 3.97 -12.14
CA ASN A 197 -16.39 5.17 -11.58
C ASN A 197 -16.95 5.01 -10.16
N VAL A 198 -16.39 4.10 -9.36
CA VAL A 198 -16.77 3.86 -7.97
C VAL A 198 -15.77 4.53 -7.04
N ILE A 199 -16.23 5.13 -5.96
CA ILE A 199 -15.36 5.68 -4.93
C ILE A 199 -14.97 4.57 -3.98
N LEU A 200 -13.66 4.38 -3.81
CA LEU A 200 -13.06 3.54 -2.77
C LEU A 200 -12.52 4.42 -1.65
N LEU A 201 -12.69 3.97 -0.42
CA LEU A 201 -12.21 4.68 0.77
C LEU A 201 -10.90 4.06 1.24
N PHE A 202 -9.91 4.91 1.52
CA PHE A 202 -8.60 4.51 2.01
C PHE A 202 -8.37 5.06 3.41
N ASN A 203 -7.70 4.26 4.23
CA ASN A 203 -7.26 4.65 5.56
C ASN A 203 -5.92 3.98 5.88
N SER A 204 -5.06 4.68 6.60
CA SER A 204 -3.81 4.14 7.13
C SER A 204 -3.66 4.49 8.61
N ASN A 205 -3.03 3.60 9.37
CA ASN A 205 -2.72 3.84 10.78
C ASN A 205 -1.41 4.64 10.99
N LYS A 206 -0.60 4.81 9.94
CA LYS A 206 0.66 5.58 9.91
C LYS A 206 0.84 6.20 8.53
N GLY A 207 1.62 7.29 8.45
CA GLY A 207 1.82 8.01 7.21
C GLY A 207 0.55 8.66 6.68
N TYR A 208 0.53 8.99 5.40
CA TYR A 208 -0.56 9.68 4.75
C TYR A 208 -0.95 9.03 3.41
N ILE A 209 -2.23 8.85 3.22
CA ILE A 209 -2.87 8.51 1.95
C ILE A 209 -4.16 9.32 1.83
N GLU A 210 -4.51 9.78 0.63
CA GLU A 210 -5.79 10.44 0.43
C GLU A 210 -6.95 9.48 0.75
N SER A 211 -8.01 10.00 1.40
CA SER A 211 -9.09 9.21 1.98
C SER A 211 -10.00 8.54 0.96
N GLU A 212 -9.99 8.99 -0.30
CA GLU A 212 -10.86 8.46 -1.34
C GLU A 212 -10.20 8.52 -2.72
N GLY A 213 -10.56 7.56 -3.57
CA GLY A 213 -10.15 7.53 -4.96
C GLY A 213 -11.23 6.87 -5.83
N THR A 214 -11.28 7.25 -7.11
CA THR A 214 -12.30 6.75 -8.04
C THR A 214 -11.69 5.70 -8.98
N THR A 215 -12.32 4.54 -9.10
CA THR A 215 -11.89 3.47 -10.00
C THR A 215 -12.02 3.86 -11.48
N ASP A 216 -11.04 3.46 -12.28
CA ASP A 216 -11.00 3.61 -13.73
C ASP A 216 -11.80 2.51 -14.47
N SER A 217 -11.68 2.46 -15.80
CA SER A 217 -12.36 1.46 -16.65
C SER A 217 -11.93 0.01 -16.38
N THR A 218 -10.81 -0.21 -15.69
CA THR A 218 -10.31 -1.54 -15.28
C THR A 218 -10.71 -1.90 -13.86
N GLY A 219 -11.54 -1.07 -13.21
CA GLY A 219 -11.93 -1.22 -11.81
C GLY A 219 -10.82 -0.87 -10.82
N SER A 220 -9.75 -0.22 -11.29
CA SER A 220 -8.55 0.08 -10.52
C SER A 220 -8.48 1.53 -10.10
N VAL A 221 -7.91 1.78 -8.93
CA VAL A 221 -7.47 3.10 -8.49
C VAL A 221 -6.10 2.98 -7.87
N THR A 222 -5.22 3.92 -8.19
CA THR A 222 -3.88 3.99 -7.59
C THR A 222 -3.74 5.28 -6.81
N MET A 223 -3.35 5.15 -5.55
CA MET A 223 -3.17 6.24 -4.59
C MET A 223 -1.72 6.31 -4.15
N THR A 224 -1.21 7.51 -3.95
CA THR A 224 0.14 7.70 -3.43
C THR A 224 0.10 7.67 -1.90
N PHE A 225 0.89 6.78 -1.32
CA PHE A 225 1.13 6.71 0.12
C PHE A 225 2.50 7.33 0.44
N THR A 226 2.55 8.17 1.47
CA THR A 226 3.77 8.88 1.89
C THR A 226 3.91 8.85 3.42
N ASP A 227 5.13 9.10 3.90
CA ASP A 227 5.33 9.49 5.29
C ASP A 227 4.90 10.96 5.50
N ASN A 228 4.60 11.33 6.75
CA ASN A 228 4.26 12.71 7.15
C ASN A 228 5.48 13.50 7.66
N GLY A 229 6.68 12.90 7.64
CA GLY A 229 7.86 13.45 8.32
C GLY A 229 7.79 13.31 9.84
N ASP A 230 6.77 12.63 10.39
CA ASP A 230 6.62 12.40 11.82
C ASP A 230 7.33 11.10 12.23
N GLN A 231 8.16 11.17 13.25
CA GLN A 231 8.87 9.98 13.77
C GLN A 231 7.91 8.94 14.37
N GLU A 232 6.71 9.33 14.78
CA GLU A 232 5.69 8.40 15.23
C GLU A 232 5.15 7.50 14.09
N ASP A 233 5.35 7.92 12.84
CA ASP A 233 4.99 7.12 11.65
C ASP A 233 5.97 5.99 11.35
N ILE A 234 7.19 6.00 11.94
CA ILE A 234 8.14 4.91 11.74
C ILE A 234 7.53 3.58 12.15
N GLY A 235 7.70 2.58 11.30
CA GLY A 235 7.21 1.22 11.49
C GLY A 235 6.26 0.76 10.40
N LEU A 236 5.50 -0.27 10.71
CA LEU A 236 4.58 -0.91 9.78
C LEU A 236 3.29 -0.10 9.67
N ALA A 237 3.05 0.49 8.51
CA ALA A 237 1.78 1.08 8.13
C ALA A 237 0.86 -0.02 7.58
N ASN A 238 -0.36 -0.11 8.11
CA ASN A 238 -1.42 -0.95 7.57
C ASN A 238 -2.40 -0.07 6.81
N ILE A 239 -2.46 -0.25 5.50
CA ILE A 239 -3.28 0.56 4.59
C ILE A 239 -4.48 -0.28 4.20
N VAL A 240 -5.66 0.18 4.57
CA VAL A 240 -6.94 -0.49 4.32
C VAL A 240 -7.68 0.25 3.22
N CYS A 241 -8.15 -0.48 2.23
CA CYS A 241 -9.10 0.01 1.23
C CYS A 241 -10.46 -0.65 1.47
N SER A 242 -11.54 0.12 1.36
CA SER A 242 -12.90 -0.37 1.54
C SER A 242 -13.86 0.22 0.53
N PHE A 243 -14.91 -0.53 0.25
CA PHE A 243 -16.06 -0.10 -0.53
C PHE A 243 -17.34 -0.46 0.23
N GLU A 244 -18.19 0.53 0.40
CA GLU A 244 -19.54 0.34 0.94
C GLU A 244 -20.55 0.60 -0.17
N HIS A 245 -21.35 -0.42 -0.49
CA HIS A 245 -22.47 -0.23 -1.42
C HIS A 245 -23.67 0.34 -0.67
N PRO A 246 -24.01 1.62 -0.88
CA PRO A 246 -24.96 2.31 -0.02
C PRO A 246 -26.35 1.65 -0.02
N ALA A 247 -26.83 1.22 -1.19
CA ALA A 247 -28.12 0.56 -1.30
C ALA A 247 -28.17 -0.86 -0.72
N PHE A 248 -27.03 -1.53 -0.57
CA PHE A 248 -26.96 -2.90 -0.04
C PHE A 248 -26.63 -2.92 1.46
N SER A 249 -26.18 -1.80 2.01
CA SER A 249 -25.61 -1.71 3.37
C SER A 249 -24.57 -2.79 3.58
N ALA A 250 -23.68 -2.97 2.59
CA ALA A 250 -22.69 -4.03 2.55
C ALA A 250 -21.32 -3.45 2.26
N THR A 251 -20.35 -3.78 3.13
CA THR A 251 -18.96 -3.32 3.05
C THR A 251 -18.05 -4.49 2.72
N VAL A 252 -17.10 -4.25 1.82
CA VAL A 252 -15.96 -5.13 1.57
C VAL A 252 -14.66 -4.35 1.78
N SER A 253 -13.62 -5.01 2.24
CA SER A 253 -12.31 -4.39 2.48
C SER A 253 -11.19 -5.38 2.26
N ASP A 254 -10.03 -4.85 1.90
CA ASP A 254 -8.74 -5.55 1.86
C ASP A 254 -7.65 -4.59 2.31
N SER A 255 -6.46 -5.09 2.59
CA SER A 255 -5.36 -4.28 3.09
C SER A 255 -4.01 -4.72 2.56
N THR A 256 -3.08 -3.78 2.50
CA THR A 256 -1.66 -4.01 2.27
C THR A 256 -0.82 -3.33 3.34
N GLN A 257 0.45 -3.66 3.39
CA GLN A 257 1.37 -3.13 4.38
C GLN A 257 2.58 -2.49 3.70
N VAL A 258 3.00 -1.35 4.21
CA VAL A 258 4.22 -0.65 3.81
C VAL A 258 4.98 -0.25 5.07
N THR A 259 6.28 -0.48 5.09
CA THR A 259 7.11 -0.06 6.22
C THR A 259 7.66 1.33 5.97
N ILE A 260 7.46 2.24 6.92
CA ILE A 260 8.12 3.55 6.94
C ILE A 260 9.39 3.43 7.77
N GLY A 261 10.55 3.56 7.11
CA GLY A 261 11.86 3.38 7.74
C GLY A 261 12.71 4.64 7.72
N THR A 262 13.80 4.61 8.45
CA THR A 262 14.86 5.62 8.39
C THR A 262 16.04 5.10 7.58
N ASP A 263 16.88 5.97 7.06
CA ASP A 263 18.13 5.59 6.38
C ASP A 263 19.17 4.91 7.30
N ASN A 264 18.82 4.54 8.55
CA ASN A 264 19.78 4.39 9.61
C ASN A 264 19.82 3.07 10.33
N GLY A 265 21.02 2.74 10.67
CA GLY A 265 21.47 1.95 11.79
C GLY A 265 20.71 0.66 12.10
N LEU A 266 20.75 -0.33 11.20
CA LEU A 266 20.47 -1.70 11.60
C LEU A 266 21.79 -2.35 12.04
N ALA A 267 21.89 -2.71 13.32
CA ALA A 267 23.05 -3.40 13.88
C ALA A 267 22.64 -4.81 14.34
N LEU A 268 23.50 -5.80 14.06
CA LEU A 268 23.34 -7.17 14.50
C LEU A 268 24.41 -7.51 15.55
N GLN A 269 23.97 -8.15 16.61
CA GLN A 269 24.85 -8.77 17.62
C GLN A 269 24.44 -10.22 17.80
N ILE A 270 25.41 -11.09 17.94
CA ILE A 270 25.21 -12.51 18.20
C ILE A 270 25.95 -12.95 19.48
N PHE A 271 25.29 -13.77 20.27
CA PHE A 271 25.82 -14.30 21.54
C PHE A 271 25.49 -15.79 21.66
N PRO A 272 26.44 -16.69 21.55
CA PRO A 272 26.26 -18.08 21.99
C PRO A 272 25.94 -18.12 23.48
N VAL A 273 24.78 -18.68 23.83
CA VAL A 273 24.25 -18.67 25.19
C VAL A 273 23.76 -20.05 25.61
N THR A 274 23.71 -20.28 26.91
CA THR A 274 22.95 -21.37 27.53
C THR A 274 22.10 -20.83 28.65
N TYR A 275 21.16 -21.62 29.18
CA TYR A 275 20.40 -21.27 30.39
C TYR A 275 21.08 -21.89 31.62
N ASP A 276 21.20 -21.11 32.68
CA ASP A 276 21.62 -21.62 33.98
C ASP A 276 20.46 -22.33 34.71
N GLU A 277 20.76 -22.86 35.89
CA GLU A 277 19.78 -23.58 36.73
C GLU A 277 18.58 -22.69 37.13
N THR A 278 18.70 -21.37 37.04
CA THR A 278 17.63 -20.41 37.33
C THR A 278 16.81 -20.02 36.11
N GLY A 279 17.20 -20.49 34.92
CA GLY A 279 16.61 -20.10 33.64
C GLY A 279 17.11 -18.76 33.11
N SER A 280 18.18 -18.22 33.70
CA SER A 280 18.83 -17.00 33.19
C SER A 280 19.84 -17.31 32.09
N THR A 281 19.94 -16.40 31.10
CA THR A 281 20.88 -16.57 29.99
C THR A 281 22.31 -16.33 30.43
N VAL A 282 23.21 -17.26 30.11
CA VAL A 282 24.66 -17.15 30.33
C VAL A 282 25.37 -17.19 28.99
N VAL A 283 26.23 -16.20 28.74
CA VAL A 283 27.05 -16.14 27.50
C VAL A 283 28.20 -17.17 27.64
N VAL A 284 28.25 -18.11 26.70
CA VAL A 284 29.24 -19.22 26.71
C VAL A 284 30.32 -19.06 25.66
N GLY A 285 30.15 -18.16 24.69
CA GLY A 285 31.18 -17.82 23.68
C GLY A 285 31.26 -18.76 22.48
N GLU A 286 30.72 -19.96 22.57
CA GLU A 286 30.66 -20.92 21.46
C GLU A 286 29.31 -21.62 21.44
N ASP A 287 28.76 -21.84 20.25
CA ASP A 287 27.54 -22.62 20.07
C ASP A 287 27.91 -24.11 19.93
N ILE A 288 27.21 -24.95 20.70
CA ILE A 288 27.47 -26.40 20.77
C ILE A 288 26.17 -27.11 20.35
N SER A 289 26.26 -27.92 19.31
CA SER A 289 25.12 -28.62 18.73
C SER A 289 24.37 -29.51 19.73
N GLY A 290 23.09 -29.70 19.54
CA GLY A 290 22.27 -30.62 20.30
C GLY A 290 21.63 -30.03 21.56
N ALA A 291 21.25 -28.77 21.55
CA ALA A 291 20.55 -28.05 22.64
C ALA A 291 21.38 -27.85 23.93
N VAL A 292 22.72 -27.90 23.83
CA VAL A 292 23.61 -27.52 24.90
C VAL A 292 23.75 -26.02 25.01
N SER A 293 23.77 -25.35 23.86
CA SER A 293 23.76 -23.90 23.73
C SER A 293 23.00 -23.50 22.46
N TYR A 294 22.68 -22.26 22.33
CA TYR A 294 22.10 -21.65 21.11
C TYR A 294 22.72 -20.29 20.89
N THR A 295 22.62 -19.78 19.67
CA THR A 295 23.06 -18.43 19.39
C THR A 295 21.89 -17.46 19.51
N ARG A 296 21.98 -16.54 20.49
CA ARG A 296 21.04 -15.45 20.66
C ARG A 296 21.36 -14.36 19.66
N LEU A 297 20.33 -13.90 18.95
CA LEU A 297 20.37 -12.87 17.92
C LEU A 297 19.70 -11.63 18.46
N ILE A 298 20.38 -10.49 18.41
CA ILE A 298 19.81 -9.19 18.78
C ILE A 298 20.04 -8.21 17.62
N ALA A 299 18.98 -7.85 16.92
CA ALA A 299 19.04 -6.78 15.95
C ALA A 299 18.52 -5.49 16.60
N THR A 300 19.26 -4.40 16.45
CA THR A 300 18.92 -3.09 17.00
C THR A 300 18.76 -2.12 15.86
N VAL A 301 17.62 -1.40 15.84
CA VAL A 301 17.34 -0.36 14.87
C VAL A 301 17.33 1.01 15.53
N THR A 302 18.01 1.96 14.89
CA THR A 302 18.12 3.35 15.36
C THR A 302 17.79 4.33 14.25
N ASP A 303 17.40 5.56 14.60
CA ASP A 303 17.29 6.69 13.66
C ASP A 303 18.65 7.31 13.32
N THR A 304 18.70 8.36 12.46
CA THR A 304 19.92 9.11 12.07
C THR A 304 20.63 9.75 13.24
N SER A 305 19.93 9.97 14.33
CA SER A 305 20.46 10.59 15.54
C SER A 305 20.94 9.55 16.55
N GLY A 306 20.78 8.24 16.23
CA GLY A 306 21.13 7.12 17.12
C GLY A 306 20.05 6.80 18.16
N ASN A 307 18.84 7.35 18.05
CA ASN A 307 17.76 7.00 18.96
C ASN A 307 17.16 5.65 18.57
N MET A 308 16.76 4.88 19.57
CA MET A 308 16.15 3.56 19.41
C MET A 308 14.73 3.67 18.83
N ILE A 309 14.40 2.85 17.83
CA ILE A 309 13.10 2.86 17.18
C ILE A 309 12.33 1.60 17.52
N SER A 310 11.12 1.73 18.06
CA SER A 310 10.22 0.61 18.38
C SER A 310 9.20 0.36 17.27
N GLY A 311 8.66 -0.88 17.20
CA GLY A 311 7.61 -1.25 16.26
C GLY A 311 8.08 -1.62 14.86
N ILE A 312 9.40 -1.76 14.66
CA ILE A 312 10.00 -2.13 13.37
C ILE A 312 10.05 -3.65 13.22
N PRO A 313 9.52 -4.23 12.13
CA PRO A 313 9.69 -5.65 11.84
C PRO A 313 11.09 -5.92 11.32
N ILE A 314 11.80 -6.84 11.98
CA ILE A 314 13.12 -7.29 11.57
C ILE A 314 13.08 -8.79 11.33
N THR A 315 13.65 -9.23 10.22
CA THR A 315 13.81 -10.64 9.89
C THR A 315 15.27 -11.04 9.96
N PHE A 316 15.54 -12.25 10.48
CA PHE A 316 16.86 -12.85 10.46
C PHE A 316 16.93 -13.95 9.41
N THR A 317 18.09 -14.10 8.81
CA THR A 317 18.36 -15.19 7.87
C THR A 317 19.65 -15.88 8.31
N ALA A 318 19.60 -17.20 8.38
CA ALA A 318 20.75 -18.06 8.70
C ALA A 318 21.09 -18.94 7.49
N THR A 319 22.36 -18.92 7.09
CA THR A 319 22.85 -19.75 5.98
C THR A 319 24.20 -20.41 6.35
N SER A 320 24.48 -21.54 5.72
CA SER A 320 25.79 -22.16 5.68
C SER A 320 26.11 -22.51 4.23
N SER A 321 27.25 -22.10 3.71
CA SER A 321 27.59 -22.27 2.28
C SER A 321 26.49 -21.80 1.34
N ASN A 322 25.79 -20.68 1.67
CA ASN A 322 24.65 -20.10 0.95
C ASN A 322 23.36 -20.96 0.93
N VAL A 323 23.24 -21.95 1.79
CA VAL A 323 22.02 -22.74 1.99
C VAL A 323 21.42 -22.38 3.34
N SER A 324 20.10 -22.19 3.40
CA SER A 324 19.38 -21.94 4.66
C SER A 324 19.58 -23.09 5.64
N VAL A 325 19.91 -22.78 6.89
CA VAL A 325 20.22 -23.76 7.94
C VAL A 325 19.53 -23.41 9.25
N GLY A 326 19.30 -24.44 10.07
CA GLY A 326 18.71 -24.32 11.39
C GLY A 326 17.29 -23.73 11.38
N SER A 327 16.87 -23.26 12.54
CA SER A 327 15.60 -22.54 12.70
C SER A 327 15.79 -21.30 13.58
N ILE A 328 14.95 -20.29 13.38
CA ILE A 328 15.00 -19.04 14.14
C ILE A 328 13.68 -18.86 14.88
N THR A 329 13.76 -18.80 16.19
CA THR A 329 12.62 -18.57 17.08
C THR A 329 12.68 -17.15 17.61
N TYR A 330 11.63 -16.36 17.37
CA TYR A 330 11.55 -14.96 17.78
C TYR A 330 10.95 -14.84 19.18
N SER A 331 11.62 -14.08 20.05
CA SER A 331 11.03 -13.60 21.31
C SER A 331 10.04 -12.45 21.08
N ASN A 332 10.30 -11.62 20.06
CA ASN A 332 9.44 -10.56 19.57
C ASN A 332 9.72 -10.33 18.08
N VAL A 333 8.67 -10.14 17.28
CA VAL A 333 8.79 -9.92 15.83
C VAL A 333 8.95 -8.46 15.45
N LEU A 334 8.58 -7.54 16.37
CA LEU A 334 8.74 -6.10 16.21
C LEU A 334 9.75 -5.58 17.23
N SER A 335 10.52 -4.56 16.87
CA SER A 335 11.46 -3.93 17.80
C SER A 335 10.72 -3.38 19.02
N ASN A 336 11.29 -3.62 20.19
CA ASN A 336 10.78 -3.14 21.48
C ASN A 336 11.18 -1.67 21.73
N THR A 337 10.90 -1.13 22.91
CA THR A 337 11.26 0.23 23.32
C THR A 337 12.77 0.53 23.30
N ASN A 338 13.61 -0.50 23.28
CA ASN A 338 15.06 -0.39 23.12
C ASN A 338 15.50 -0.55 21.65
N GLY A 339 14.57 -0.49 20.70
CA GLY A 339 14.84 -0.67 19.27
C GLY A 339 15.22 -2.11 18.90
N GLN A 340 14.97 -3.10 19.75
CA GLN A 340 15.55 -4.44 19.62
C GLN A 340 14.50 -5.49 19.22
N VAL A 341 14.86 -6.32 18.24
CA VAL A 341 14.26 -7.64 18.01
C VAL A 341 15.22 -8.71 18.51
N VAL A 342 14.70 -9.62 19.32
CA VAL A 342 15.47 -10.71 19.91
C VAL A 342 14.96 -12.04 19.38
N ALA A 343 15.86 -12.89 18.92
CA ALA A 343 15.57 -14.24 18.46
C ALA A 343 16.67 -15.20 18.91
N GLU A 344 16.43 -16.48 18.75
CA GLU A 344 17.36 -17.56 19.03
C GLU A 344 17.49 -18.43 17.77
N PHE A 345 18.72 -18.71 17.39
CA PHE A 345 19.05 -19.67 16.35
C PHE A 345 19.23 -21.05 16.98
N ASP A 346 18.50 -22.04 16.48
CA ASP A 346 18.60 -23.46 16.83
C ASP A 346 19.21 -24.22 15.65
N ASP A 347 20.33 -24.90 15.91
CA ASP A 347 21.08 -25.67 14.91
C ASP A 347 20.38 -26.97 14.49
N GLY A 348 19.31 -27.39 15.18
CA GLY A 348 18.60 -28.66 14.95
C GLY A 348 19.45 -29.91 15.22
N GLY A 349 20.50 -29.80 16.06
CA GLY A 349 21.42 -30.87 16.37
C GLY A 349 22.53 -31.06 15.33
N ASN A 350 22.69 -30.11 14.41
CA ASN A 350 23.72 -30.17 13.38
C ASN A 350 24.95 -29.35 13.75
N VAL A 351 26.11 -29.78 13.23
CA VAL A 351 27.37 -29.08 13.35
C VAL A 351 27.60 -28.25 12.08
N TYR A 352 27.91 -26.98 12.28
CA TYR A 352 28.26 -26.04 11.20
C TYR A 352 29.62 -25.41 11.53
N LYS A 353 30.68 -25.95 10.97
CA LYS A 353 32.02 -25.54 11.29
C LYS A 353 32.78 -25.14 10.05
N ASP A 354 33.37 -23.95 10.10
CA ASP A 354 34.21 -23.46 9.02
C ASP A 354 35.44 -24.33 8.80
N ASN A 355 35.76 -24.57 7.53
CA ASN A 355 37.00 -25.24 7.14
C ASN A 355 37.90 -24.22 6.44
N PRO A 356 38.96 -23.75 7.07
CA PRO A 356 39.86 -22.73 6.49
C PRO A 356 40.48 -23.13 5.14
N GLY A 357 40.34 -24.39 4.74
CA GLY A 357 40.82 -24.89 3.44
C GLY A 357 39.88 -24.70 2.27
N THR A 358 38.65 -24.21 2.51
CA THR A 358 37.63 -23.97 1.48
C THR A 358 37.44 -22.48 1.23
N PRO A 359 37.06 -22.08 -0.03
CA PRO A 359 36.89 -20.65 -0.36
C PRO A 359 35.64 -20.01 0.24
N ASN A 360 34.66 -20.80 0.69
CA ASN A 360 33.40 -20.33 1.27
C ASN A 360 33.38 -20.67 2.76
N TYR A 361 32.85 -19.74 3.55
CA TYR A 361 32.59 -19.98 4.96
C TYR A 361 31.53 -21.08 5.14
N GLU A 362 31.87 -22.16 5.85
CA GLU A 362 31.02 -23.33 6.05
C GLU A 362 30.31 -23.33 7.43
N GLY A 363 30.67 -22.43 8.31
CA GLY A 363 29.94 -22.14 9.54
C GLY A 363 28.59 -21.46 9.27
N VAL A 364 27.96 -20.96 10.30
CA VAL A 364 26.68 -20.22 10.17
C VAL A 364 26.97 -18.76 9.89
N THR A 365 26.37 -18.24 8.86
CA THR A 365 26.32 -16.80 8.54
C THR A 365 24.91 -16.29 8.81
N ILE A 366 24.80 -15.25 9.64
CA ILE A 366 23.54 -14.58 9.97
C ILE A 366 23.58 -13.12 9.52
N PHE A 367 22.47 -12.66 9.00
CA PHE A 367 22.20 -11.24 8.80
C PHE A 367 20.75 -10.91 9.19
N ALA A 368 20.54 -9.67 9.62
CA ALA A 368 19.23 -9.12 9.89
C ALA A 368 18.81 -8.21 8.75
N LYS A 369 17.52 -8.22 8.44
CA LYS A 369 16.93 -7.41 7.37
C LYS A 369 15.74 -6.62 7.89
N PHE A 370 15.69 -5.36 7.50
CA PHE A 370 14.54 -4.47 7.66
C PHE A 370 14.35 -3.69 6.36
N GLY A 371 13.26 -3.91 5.67
CA GLY A 371 13.07 -3.32 4.35
C GLY A 371 14.21 -3.70 3.39
N ASP A 372 14.83 -2.70 2.78
CA ASP A 372 16.00 -2.86 1.91
C ASP A 372 17.33 -2.84 2.68
N MET A 373 17.30 -2.47 3.97
CA MET A 373 18.48 -2.49 4.81
C MET A 373 18.83 -3.92 5.22
N THR A 374 20.09 -4.25 5.10
CA THR A 374 20.64 -5.53 5.55
C THR A 374 21.91 -5.24 6.34
N THR A 375 22.09 -5.89 7.49
CA THR A 375 23.34 -5.80 8.26
C THR A 375 24.49 -6.41 7.51
N ASP A 376 25.71 -6.05 7.88
CA ASP A 376 26.85 -6.89 7.58
C ASP A 376 26.62 -8.30 8.15
N PRO A 377 27.09 -9.34 7.47
CA PRO A 377 26.96 -10.71 7.94
C PRO A 377 27.80 -10.96 9.18
N GLU A 378 27.21 -11.59 10.19
CA GLU A 378 27.91 -12.13 11.34
C GLU A 378 28.08 -13.62 11.20
N ASN A 379 29.30 -14.10 11.47
CA ASN A 379 29.71 -15.49 11.27
C ASN A 379 30.06 -16.16 12.60
N PHE A 380 29.57 -17.36 12.80
CA PHE A 380 29.93 -18.19 13.94
C PHE A 380 29.94 -19.69 13.59
N ASN A 381 30.59 -20.48 14.41
CA ASN A 381 30.64 -21.94 14.27
C ASN A 381 29.72 -22.59 15.31
N VAL A 382 29.04 -23.66 14.90
CA VAL A 382 28.35 -24.61 15.80
C VAL A 382 29.22 -25.87 15.89
N TYR A 383 29.74 -26.16 17.07
CA TYR A 383 30.68 -27.23 17.30
C TYR A 383 30.03 -28.50 17.84
N ALA A 384 30.59 -29.66 17.56
CA ALA A 384 30.32 -30.83 18.37
C ALA A 384 30.95 -30.66 19.78
N ALA A 385 30.28 -31.16 20.81
CA ALA A 385 30.79 -31.03 22.20
C ALA A 385 32.23 -31.53 22.36
N ASP A 386 32.58 -32.63 21.71
CA ASP A 386 33.93 -33.23 21.77
C ASP A 386 34.99 -32.38 21.04
N ASP A 387 34.58 -31.44 20.18
CA ASP A 387 35.52 -30.56 19.45
C ASP A 387 36.08 -29.44 20.33
N VAL A 388 35.29 -28.99 21.29
CA VAL A 388 35.59 -27.78 22.07
C VAL A 388 36.03 -28.07 23.50
N TRP A 389 35.55 -29.12 24.11
CA TRP A 389 35.88 -29.51 25.47
C TRP A 389 37.15 -30.42 25.52
N PRO A 390 38.06 -30.26 26.51
CA PRO A 390 38.07 -29.27 27.59
C PRO A 390 38.58 -27.88 27.15
N TYR A 391 38.13 -26.86 27.84
CA TYR A 391 38.65 -25.50 27.70
C TYR A 391 39.92 -25.29 28.53
N ASN A 392 40.78 -24.40 28.06
CA ASN A 392 42.00 -23.97 28.76
C ASN A 392 41.90 -22.46 29.04
N LEU A 393 41.94 -22.08 30.31
CA LEU A 393 42.00 -20.69 30.75
C LEU A 393 43.43 -20.33 31.16
N PHE A 394 43.97 -19.31 30.53
CA PHE A 394 45.23 -18.69 30.87
C PHE A 394 44.99 -17.30 31.44
N ALA A 395 45.67 -16.97 32.51
CA ALA A 395 45.67 -15.62 33.06
C ALA A 395 47.10 -15.15 33.29
N THR A 396 47.41 -13.95 32.91
CA THR A 396 48.69 -13.31 33.12
C THR A 396 48.49 -11.90 33.69
N THR A 397 49.48 -11.43 34.44
CA THR A 397 49.52 -10.05 34.92
C THR A 397 50.68 -9.31 34.27
N ASP A 398 50.54 -8.00 34.13
CA ASP A 398 51.60 -7.12 33.62
C ASP A 398 52.67 -6.81 34.70
N THR A 399 52.33 -7.05 35.96
CA THR A 399 53.25 -6.90 37.11
C THR A 399 53.01 -7.97 38.15
N ASP A 400 54.08 -8.40 38.82
CA ASP A 400 54.05 -9.39 39.91
C ASP A 400 53.87 -8.74 41.28
N VAL A 401 54.01 -7.42 41.38
CA VAL A 401 53.95 -6.65 42.64
C VAL A 401 53.19 -5.36 42.47
N ILE A 402 52.25 -5.14 43.37
CA ILE A 402 51.59 -3.84 43.54
C ILE A 402 51.88 -3.31 44.93
N SER A 403 52.01 -2.00 45.04
CA SER A 403 52.27 -1.32 46.34
C SER A 403 50.98 -1.13 47.12
N LEU A 404 51.06 -1.19 48.42
CA LEU A 404 49.95 -0.84 49.31
C LEU A 404 49.91 0.70 49.46
N ASP A 405 49.41 1.40 48.42
CA ASP A 405 49.45 2.86 48.25
C ASP A 405 48.07 3.49 48.10
N GLY A 406 47.01 2.77 48.55
CA GLY A 406 45.63 3.28 48.43
C GLY A 406 45.01 3.15 47.04
N GLY A 407 45.64 2.34 46.16
CA GLY A 407 45.16 2.07 44.80
C GLY A 407 45.82 2.91 43.71
N GLU A 408 46.92 3.59 44.00
CA GLU A 408 47.67 4.34 42.98
C GLU A 408 48.42 3.39 42.01
N THR A 409 48.94 2.23 42.55
CA THR A 409 49.53 1.18 41.71
C THR A 409 48.49 0.13 41.40
N THR A 410 48.38 -0.23 40.12
CA THR A 410 47.42 -1.22 39.62
C THR A 410 48.13 -2.28 38.78
N ALA A 411 47.56 -3.46 38.75
CA ALA A 411 48.00 -4.54 37.85
C ALA A 411 46.89 -4.83 36.81
N TRP A 412 47.28 -4.99 35.58
CA TRP A 412 46.39 -5.50 34.55
C TRP A 412 46.40 -7.01 34.55
N ILE A 413 45.19 -7.60 34.60
CA ILE A 413 45.02 -9.05 34.47
C ILE A 413 44.49 -9.32 33.06
N VAL A 414 45.24 -10.05 32.26
CA VAL A 414 44.81 -10.46 30.92
C VAL A 414 44.47 -11.94 30.96
N SER A 415 43.22 -12.27 30.65
CA SER A 415 42.77 -13.66 30.57
C SER A 415 42.48 -14.07 29.12
N ARG A 416 42.84 -15.29 28.79
CA ARG A 416 42.60 -15.88 27.48
C ARG A 416 41.98 -17.26 27.66
N LEU A 417 40.80 -17.44 27.10
CA LEU A 417 40.11 -18.72 27.06
C LEU A 417 40.30 -19.36 25.68
N LEU A 418 40.76 -20.58 25.64
CA LEU A 418 40.93 -21.38 24.43
C LEU A 418 40.10 -22.65 24.51
N ASN A 419 39.51 -23.07 23.38
CA ASN A 419 38.88 -24.38 23.28
C ASN A 419 39.96 -25.50 23.13
N LYS A 420 39.54 -26.76 23.08
CA LYS A 420 40.40 -27.93 22.90
C LYS A 420 41.29 -27.85 21.67
N LEU A 421 40.85 -27.21 20.60
CA LEU A 421 41.57 -27.00 19.36
C LEU A 421 42.61 -25.87 19.44
N GLY A 422 42.65 -25.14 20.56
CA GLY A 422 43.52 -23.99 20.76
C GLY A 422 42.95 -22.68 20.14
N ASN A 423 41.71 -22.68 19.68
CA ASN A 423 41.06 -21.49 19.16
C ASN A 423 40.60 -20.59 20.29
N PRO A 424 40.70 -19.25 20.15
CA PRO A 424 40.16 -18.33 21.12
C PRO A 424 38.63 -18.44 21.17
N VAL A 425 38.06 -18.47 22.38
CA VAL A 425 36.62 -18.40 22.63
C VAL A 425 36.25 -16.94 22.83
N ASN A 426 35.53 -16.39 21.89
CA ASN A 426 35.15 -14.99 21.89
C ASN A 426 33.86 -14.78 22.70
N ASN A 427 33.75 -13.61 23.31
CA ASN A 427 32.53 -13.16 24.04
C ASN A 427 32.13 -14.06 25.25
N ALA A 428 32.98 -15.02 25.67
CA ALA A 428 32.72 -15.81 26.87
C ALA A 428 32.86 -14.96 28.14
N GLN A 429 31.95 -15.17 29.09
CA GLN A 429 32.02 -14.50 30.39
C GLN A 429 33.08 -15.20 31.28
N ILE A 430 34.07 -14.43 31.73
CA ILE A 430 35.10 -14.89 32.66
C ILE A 430 34.91 -14.20 34.00
N ASN A 431 34.70 -14.98 35.06
CA ASN A 431 34.55 -14.45 36.41
C ASN A 431 35.88 -14.48 37.14
N TYR A 432 36.24 -13.37 37.78
CA TYR A 432 37.42 -13.24 38.63
C TYR A 432 36.96 -13.21 40.08
N THR A 433 37.59 -14.03 40.95
CA THR A 433 37.27 -14.10 42.37
C THR A 433 38.50 -13.81 43.22
#